data_f2733a739a9f6fc821a88f4764e00bd0
#
_entry.id   f2733a739a9f6fc821a88f4764e00bd0
#
_cell.length_a   1.000
_cell.length_b   1.000
_cell.length_c   1.000
_cell.angle_alpha   90.00
_cell.angle_beta   90.00
_cell.angle_gamma   90.00
#
_symmetry.space_group_name_H-M   'P 1'
#
loop_
_entity.id
_entity.type
_entity.pdbx_description
1 polymer ?
#
loop_
_entity_poly.entity_id
_entity_poly.type
_entity_poly.pdbx_seq_one_letter_code
_entity_poly.pdbx_strand_id
1 'polypeptide(L)'
;MEIRELIQRSTKIRDAYHALEMKQDGKPWTSEQDALAFLSDAGLVGRLVMDNQGSWPDSDQNYKLDAKIAECMWWLSSLAEENQVDLEKSLDNFLGDREKHLKS
;
A
#
# COMPACT_ATOMS: atom_id res chain seq x y z
N MET A 1 9.73 -5.22 12.54
CA MET A 1 9.65 -5.91 11.23
C MET A 1 10.52 -5.19 10.22
N GLU A 2 11.32 -5.92 9.49
CA GLU A 2 12.19 -5.37 8.48
C GLU A 2 11.49 -5.27 7.13
N ILE A 3 11.98 -4.37 6.26
CA ILE A 3 11.38 -4.14 4.95
C ILE A 3 11.36 -5.43 4.09
N ARG A 4 12.38 -6.27 4.21
CA ARG A 4 12.40 -7.55 3.48
C ARG A 4 11.28 -8.47 3.91
N GLU A 5 10.98 -8.49 5.19
CA GLU A 5 9.88 -9.29 5.72
C GLU A 5 8.54 -8.74 5.25
N LEU A 6 8.39 -7.41 5.23
CA LEU A 6 7.21 -6.78 4.65
C LEU A 6 7.00 -7.24 3.21
N ILE A 7 8.06 -7.18 2.40
CA ILE A 7 7.99 -7.57 0.98
C ILE A 7 7.61 -9.03 0.84
N GLN A 8 8.27 -9.92 1.57
CA GLN A 8 8.01 -11.37 1.49
C GLN A 8 6.58 -11.72 1.91
N ARG A 9 6.13 -11.16 3.04
CA ARG A 9 4.77 -11.42 3.53
C ARG A 9 3.72 -10.83 2.60
N SER A 10 3.97 -9.63 2.09
CA SER A 10 3.03 -8.97 1.16
C SER A 10 2.88 -9.75 -0.13
N THR A 11 3.99 -10.22 -0.70
CA THR A 11 3.98 -11.01 -1.94
C THR A 11 3.20 -12.31 -1.73
N LYS A 12 3.44 -12.98 -0.63
CA LYS A 12 2.78 -14.25 -0.32
C LYS A 12 1.27 -14.08 -0.19
N ILE A 13 0.84 -13.02 0.48
CA ILE A 13 -0.59 -12.70 0.65
C ILE A 13 -1.20 -12.33 -0.70
N ARG A 14 -0.51 -11.52 -1.50
CA ARG A 14 -1.03 -11.10 -2.80
C ARG A 14 -1.17 -12.30 -3.75
N ASP A 15 -0.21 -13.21 -3.72
CA ASP A 15 -0.29 -14.45 -4.51
C ASP A 15 -1.51 -15.28 -4.13
N ALA A 16 -1.83 -15.35 -2.84
CA ALA A 16 -3.02 -16.06 -2.37
C ALA A 16 -4.30 -15.40 -2.90
N TYR A 17 -4.35 -14.06 -2.93
CA TYR A 17 -5.49 -13.34 -3.51
C TYR A 17 -5.57 -13.53 -5.02
N HIS A 18 -4.44 -13.57 -5.72
CA HIS A 18 -4.42 -13.87 -7.16
C HIS A 18 -5.04 -15.24 -7.44
N ALA A 19 -4.75 -16.23 -6.62
CA ALA A 19 -5.34 -17.56 -6.75
C ALA A 19 -6.86 -17.53 -6.55
N LEU A 20 -7.34 -16.75 -5.58
CA LEU A 20 -8.78 -16.59 -5.36
C LEU A 20 -9.45 -15.88 -6.53
N GLU A 21 -8.82 -14.83 -7.07
CA GLU A 21 -9.33 -14.10 -8.23
C GLU A 21 -9.40 -14.99 -9.46
N MET A 22 -8.39 -15.83 -9.67
CA MET A 22 -8.39 -16.80 -10.75
C MET A 22 -9.56 -17.78 -10.62
N LYS A 23 -9.83 -18.22 -9.39
CA LYS A 23 -10.92 -19.17 -9.12
C LYS A 23 -12.30 -18.53 -9.32
N GLN A 24 -12.48 -17.28 -8.91
CA GLN A 24 -13.76 -16.58 -8.98
C GLN A 24 -14.02 -15.96 -10.34
N ASP A 25 -13.00 -15.32 -10.93
CA ASP A 25 -13.14 -14.48 -12.12
C ASP A 25 -12.45 -15.07 -13.35
N GLY A 26 -11.74 -16.19 -13.20
CA GLY A 26 -11.00 -16.82 -14.30
C GLY A 26 -9.67 -16.16 -14.61
N LYS A 27 -9.33 -15.09 -13.93
CA LYS A 27 -8.06 -14.38 -14.11
C LYS A 27 -7.74 -13.55 -12.87
N PRO A 28 -6.46 -13.34 -12.54
CA PRO A 28 -6.07 -12.46 -11.44
C PRO A 28 -6.23 -11.00 -11.87
N TRP A 29 -6.33 -10.12 -10.88
CA TRP A 29 -6.32 -8.68 -11.15
C TRP A 29 -4.99 -8.27 -11.77
N THR A 30 -5.07 -7.30 -12.67
CA THR A 30 -3.88 -6.71 -13.28
C THR A 30 -3.23 -5.72 -12.30
N SER A 31 -1.99 -5.32 -12.61
CA SER A 31 -1.31 -4.30 -11.83
C SER A 31 -2.06 -2.97 -11.86
N GLU A 32 -2.71 -2.65 -12.97
CA GLU A 32 -3.54 -1.44 -13.06
C GLU A 32 -4.72 -1.48 -12.11
N GLN A 33 -5.38 -2.63 -11.98
CA GLN A 33 -6.48 -2.80 -11.03
C GLN A 33 -5.98 -2.67 -9.59
N ASP A 34 -4.82 -3.23 -9.29
CA ASP A 34 -4.20 -3.12 -7.98
C ASP A 34 -3.86 -1.66 -7.65
N ALA A 35 -3.37 -0.90 -8.65
CA ALA A 35 -3.08 0.52 -8.49
C ALA A 35 -4.33 1.33 -8.17
N LEU A 36 -5.46 1.00 -8.82
CA LEU A 36 -6.73 1.67 -8.54
C LEU A 36 -7.24 1.33 -7.14
N ALA A 37 -7.08 0.09 -6.70
CA ALA A 37 -7.45 -0.32 -5.34
C ALA A 37 -6.60 0.44 -4.30
N PHE A 38 -5.30 0.57 -4.56
CA PHE A 38 -4.43 1.37 -3.71
C PHE A 38 -4.91 2.82 -3.63
N LEU A 39 -5.22 3.42 -4.77
CA LEU A 39 -5.69 4.81 -4.82
C LEU A 39 -6.96 5.01 -3.99
N SER A 40 -7.90 4.06 -4.07
CA SER A 40 -9.12 4.10 -3.26
C SER A 40 -8.80 4.06 -1.76
N ASP A 41 -7.90 3.17 -1.36
CA ASP A 41 -7.52 3.05 0.05
C ASP A 41 -6.72 4.25 0.54
N ALA A 42 -5.89 4.83 -0.31
CA ALA A 42 -5.17 6.07 0.01
C ALA A 42 -6.16 7.22 0.26
N GLY A 43 -7.22 7.28 -0.55
CA GLY A 43 -8.29 8.26 -0.34
C GLY A 43 -8.98 8.08 1.01
N LEU A 44 -9.23 6.83 1.40
CA LEU A 44 -9.81 6.54 2.71
C LEU A 44 -8.89 6.95 3.86
N VAL A 45 -7.58 6.77 3.71
CA VAL A 45 -6.62 7.26 4.72
C VAL A 45 -6.79 8.77 4.90
N GLY A 46 -6.89 9.52 3.80
CA GLY A 46 -7.11 10.96 3.85
C GLY A 46 -8.39 11.33 4.59
N ARG A 47 -9.48 10.63 4.28
CA ARG A 47 -10.78 10.87 4.94
C ARG A 47 -10.71 10.56 6.43
N LEU A 48 -10.08 9.47 6.81
CA LEU A 48 -9.97 9.07 8.20
C LEU A 48 -9.10 10.02 9.02
N VAL A 49 -8.04 10.57 8.42
CA VAL A 49 -7.22 11.60 9.05
C VAL A 49 -8.05 12.87 9.28
N MET A 50 -8.82 13.29 8.27
CA MET A 50 -9.71 14.45 8.40
C MET A 50 -10.74 14.26 9.52
N ASP A 51 -11.28 13.05 9.62
CA ASP A 51 -12.23 12.72 10.68
C ASP A 51 -11.56 12.84 12.06
N ASN A 52 -10.37 12.28 12.22
CA ASN A 52 -9.63 12.37 13.48
C ASN A 52 -9.29 13.81 13.87
N GLN A 53 -9.11 14.68 12.90
CA GLN A 53 -8.80 16.10 13.14
C GLN A 53 -10.06 16.96 13.25
N GLY A 54 -11.24 16.37 13.10
CA GLY A 54 -12.51 17.09 13.20
C GLY A 54 -12.90 17.84 11.95
N SER A 55 -12.16 17.73 10.86
CA SER A 55 -12.47 18.44 9.61
C SER A 55 -13.60 17.78 8.81
N TRP A 56 -13.82 16.50 9.02
CA TRP A 56 -14.86 15.74 8.31
C TRP A 56 -15.45 14.66 9.21
N PRO A 57 -16.32 15.07 10.16
CA PRO A 57 -16.74 14.17 11.23
C PRO A 57 -17.71 13.05 10.82
N ASP A 58 -18.23 13.07 9.61
CA ASP A 58 -19.22 12.09 9.15
C ASP A 58 -18.61 11.01 8.25
N SER A 59 -17.31 10.71 8.40
CA SER A 59 -16.67 9.65 7.64
C SER A 59 -17.19 8.28 8.07
N ASP A 60 -17.01 7.29 7.20
CA ASP A 60 -17.44 5.92 7.43
C ASP A 60 -16.68 5.32 8.62
N GLN A 61 -17.42 4.92 9.65
CA GLN A 61 -16.84 4.35 10.87
C GLN A 61 -16.44 2.87 10.71
N ASN A 62 -16.73 2.27 9.57
CA ASN A 62 -16.38 0.86 9.32
C ASN A 62 -14.90 0.62 9.07
N TYR A 63 -14.15 1.68 8.80
CA TYR A 63 -12.71 1.57 8.54
C TYR A 63 -11.92 2.23 9.66
N LYS A 64 -10.76 1.63 9.95
CA LYS A 64 -9.84 2.15 10.96
C LYS A 64 -8.59 2.69 10.28
N LEU A 65 -8.12 3.83 10.76
CA LEU A 65 -6.97 4.52 10.17
C LEU A 65 -5.71 3.65 10.15
N ASP A 66 -5.39 3.00 11.26
CA ASP A 66 -4.19 2.15 11.35
C ASP A 66 -4.25 0.99 10.35
N ALA A 67 -5.42 0.35 10.22
CA ALA A 67 -5.60 -0.75 9.28
C ALA A 67 -5.46 -0.27 7.84
N LYS A 68 -6.02 0.90 7.52
CA LYS A 68 -5.95 1.44 6.16
C LYS A 68 -4.54 1.91 5.79
N ILE A 69 -3.80 2.47 6.73
CA ILE A 69 -2.39 2.80 6.49
C ILE A 69 -1.60 1.51 6.21
N ALA A 70 -1.81 0.48 7.03
CA ALA A 70 -1.13 -0.79 6.83
C ALA A 70 -1.48 -1.42 5.48
N GLU A 71 -2.75 -1.35 5.07
CA GLU A 71 -3.20 -1.88 3.79
C GLU A 71 -2.55 -1.12 2.62
N CYS A 72 -2.41 0.19 2.73
CA CYS A 72 -1.72 0.98 1.71
C CYS A 72 -0.26 0.56 1.56
N MET A 73 0.42 0.26 2.68
CA MET A 73 1.79 -0.25 2.64
C MET A 73 1.87 -1.58 1.91
N TRP A 74 0.90 -2.45 2.17
CA TRP A 74 0.79 -3.74 1.49
C TRP A 74 0.58 -3.57 -0.01
N TRP A 75 -0.33 -2.66 -0.42
CA TRP A 75 -0.55 -2.38 -1.85
C TRP A 75 0.73 -1.87 -2.51
N LEU A 76 1.45 -0.95 -1.85
CA LEU A 76 2.69 -0.40 -2.42
C LEU A 76 3.76 -1.47 -2.58
N SER A 77 3.89 -2.36 -1.60
CA SER A 77 4.83 -3.47 -1.70
C SER A 77 4.47 -4.41 -2.84
N SER A 78 3.17 -4.72 -2.99
CA SER A 78 2.68 -5.57 -4.06
C SER A 78 2.90 -4.95 -5.44
N LEU A 79 2.62 -3.66 -5.58
CA LEU A 79 2.83 -2.93 -6.83
C LEU A 79 4.31 -2.88 -7.20
N ALA A 80 5.20 -2.70 -6.23
CA ALA A 80 6.63 -2.72 -6.47
C ALA A 80 7.06 -4.08 -7.05
N GLU A 81 6.61 -5.17 -6.43
CA GLU A 81 6.92 -6.52 -6.90
C GLU A 81 6.39 -6.76 -8.31
N GLU A 82 5.15 -6.36 -8.58
CA GLU A 82 4.51 -6.56 -9.88
C GLU A 82 5.19 -5.79 -11.00
N ASN A 83 5.86 -4.68 -10.68
CA ASN A 83 6.51 -3.80 -11.66
C ASN A 83 8.03 -3.86 -11.59
N GLN A 84 8.59 -4.91 -10.99
CA GLN A 84 10.03 -5.17 -10.89
C GLN A 84 10.80 -4.01 -10.24
N VAL A 85 10.21 -3.40 -9.22
CA VAL A 85 10.84 -2.35 -8.43
C VAL A 85 11.43 -2.97 -7.16
N ASP A 86 12.71 -2.75 -6.91
CA ASP A 86 13.36 -3.13 -5.67
C ASP A 86 12.98 -2.09 -4.60
N LEU A 87 11.96 -2.40 -3.81
CA LEU A 87 11.38 -1.45 -2.86
C LEU A 87 12.39 -1.02 -1.79
N GLU A 88 13.17 -1.96 -1.27
CA GLU A 88 14.15 -1.65 -0.23
C GLU A 88 15.19 -0.66 -0.75
N LYS A 89 15.74 -0.94 -1.93
CA LYS A 89 16.74 -0.08 -2.54
C LYS A 89 16.18 1.30 -2.91
N SER A 90 14.99 1.32 -3.50
CA SER A 90 14.35 2.57 -3.90
C SER A 90 14.07 3.46 -2.71
N LEU A 91 13.60 2.85 -1.62
CA LEU A 91 13.30 3.59 -0.40
C LEU A 91 14.57 4.11 0.25
N ASP A 92 15.61 3.29 0.31
CA ASP A 92 16.90 3.71 0.87
C ASP A 92 17.50 4.88 0.06
N ASN A 93 17.44 4.79 -1.27
CA ASN A 93 17.92 5.87 -2.14
C ASN A 93 17.13 7.15 -1.93
N PHE A 94 15.82 7.06 -1.84
CA PHE A 94 14.98 8.24 -1.63
C PHE A 94 15.29 8.91 -0.29
N LEU A 95 15.34 8.13 0.77
CA LEU A 95 15.59 8.66 2.11
C LEU A 95 17.00 9.25 2.22
N GLY A 96 18.00 8.54 1.70
CA GLY A 96 19.39 9.02 1.72
C GLY A 96 19.56 10.32 0.94
N ASP A 97 18.87 10.43 -0.19
CA ASP A 97 18.90 11.64 -1.00
C ASP A 97 18.30 12.85 -0.26
N ARG A 98 17.16 12.64 0.40
CA ARG A 98 16.50 13.68 1.19
C ARG A 98 17.35 14.10 2.38
N GLU A 99 17.95 13.12 3.05
CA GLU A 99 18.83 13.41 4.18
C GLU A 99 20.03 14.27 3.76
N LYS A 100 20.62 14.01 2.60
CA LYS A 100 21.71 14.84 2.05
C LYS A 100 21.25 16.27 1.80
N HIS A 101 20.08 16.45 1.23
CA HIS A 101 19.54 17.78 0.94
C HIS A 101 19.30 18.58 2.22
N LEU A 102 18.85 17.94 3.28
CA LEU A 102 18.56 18.60 4.54
C LEU A 102 19.83 18.99 5.30
N LYS A 103 20.95 18.32 5.05
CA LYS A 103 22.23 18.60 5.69
C LYS A 103 23.04 19.71 5.00
N SER A 104 22.69 20.08 3.80
CA SER A 104 23.41 21.11 3.05
C SER A 104 22.86 22.55 3.30
#